data_96d44dda74af29619ff7becc7bab5bfe
#
_entry.id   96d44dda74af29619ff7becc7bab5bfe
#
_cell.length_a   1.000
_cell.length_b   1.000
_cell.length_c   1.000
_cell.angle_alpha   90.00
_cell.angle_beta   90.00
_cell.angle_gamma   90.00
#
_symmetry.space_group_name_H-M   'P 1'
#
loop_
_entity.id
_entity.type
_entity.pdbx_description
1 polymer ?
#
loop_
_entity_poly.entity_id
_entity_poly.type
_entity_poly.pdbx_seq_one_letter_code
_entity_poly.pdbx_strand_id
1 'polypeptide(L)'
;MIVKSKKIYSIFIFTIILVLGFGQLKAQDQHLASADNISMWYNPSQKSDKDLTLKMNYRDLRYQGLIGFRSTVGMLAIPIKTGNSKELDQKGFWNVNLGFSLDESNQNILKNTQALLGLSYAVPLSANNTYLAVSVQGSYYNSRLDLSNTSFPDQFDRNGPISNAITNDPLASGDSKDWYSSHLGMSLFQKTDDENWSLGVSLRDVTQPEINRQSSTKFNLKPTLFMQGSYDFTRGQMMYGIQGFFSLKSAAYQQLLSMSVRHKLNDNNFKSIGSGVAYRFRDAVIPYFDLNFKQTTVALYYEMNVSGINASGYSRRAFELSVSHRFAKKDKN
;
A
#
# COMPACT_ATOMS: atom_id res chain seq x y z
N MET A 1 37.28 -1.55 -9.28
CA MET A 1 35.95 -2.12 -8.97
C MET A 1 35.49 -1.93 -7.51
N ILE A 2 36.41 -1.75 -6.55
CA ILE A 2 36.11 -1.65 -5.10
C ILE A 2 35.59 -0.26 -4.66
N VAL A 3 35.89 0.81 -5.40
CA VAL A 3 35.50 2.19 -5.00
C VAL A 3 34.00 2.51 -5.26
N LYS A 4 33.35 1.86 -6.23
CA LYS A 4 31.91 2.04 -6.48
C LYS A 4 31.03 1.43 -5.37
N SER A 5 31.49 0.36 -4.73
CA SER A 5 30.78 -0.31 -3.63
C SER A 5 30.66 0.59 -2.40
N LYS A 6 31.72 1.27 -1.99
CA LYS A 6 31.73 2.08 -0.75
C LYS A 6 30.75 3.27 -0.78
N LYS A 7 30.55 3.92 -1.93
CA LYS A 7 29.57 5.03 -2.05
C LYS A 7 28.11 4.56 -1.90
N ILE A 8 27.78 3.39 -2.39
CA ILE A 8 26.44 2.81 -2.27
C ILE A 8 26.14 2.46 -0.81
N TYR A 9 27.10 1.86 -0.09
CA TYR A 9 26.95 1.57 1.33
C TYR A 9 26.79 2.83 2.18
N SER A 10 27.51 3.91 1.87
CA SER A 10 27.41 5.17 2.60
C SER A 10 26.05 5.85 2.42
N ILE A 11 25.47 5.83 1.21
CA ILE A 11 24.12 6.35 0.94
C ILE A 11 23.07 5.50 1.65
N PHE A 12 23.25 4.18 1.65
CA PHE A 12 22.32 3.24 2.29
C PHE A 12 22.31 3.39 3.82
N ILE A 13 23.48 3.55 4.44
CA ILE A 13 23.61 3.79 5.88
C ILE A 13 23.05 5.16 6.26
N PHE A 14 23.25 6.20 5.45
CA PHE A 14 22.70 7.53 5.69
C PHE A 14 21.17 7.54 5.61
N THR A 15 20.59 6.78 4.67
CA THR A 15 19.13 6.62 4.55
C THR A 15 18.54 5.87 5.75
N ILE A 16 19.23 4.84 6.25
CA ILE A 16 18.81 4.10 7.46
C ILE A 16 18.86 5.00 8.70
N ILE A 17 19.89 5.83 8.86
CA ILE A 17 20.03 6.75 10.01
C ILE A 17 18.95 7.84 9.97
N LEU A 18 18.59 8.35 8.80
CA LEU A 18 17.52 9.35 8.63
C LEU A 18 16.14 8.79 9.02
N VAL A 19 15.93 7.49 8.85
CA VAL A 19 14.67 6.79 9.16
C VAL A 19 14.50 6.53 10.67
N LEU A 20 15.58 6.49 11.45
CA LEU A 20 15.55 6.11 12.89
C LEU A 20 15.23 7.28 13.85
N GLY A 21 15.10 8.52 13.36
CA GLY A 21 15.22 9.74 14.20
C GLY A 21 13.93 10.33 14.78
N PHE A 22 12.70 9.94 14.38
CA PHE A 22 11.50 10.69 14.74
C PHE A 22 10.46 9.86 15.50
N GLY A 23 9.93 10.41 16.57
CA GLY A 23 8.97 9.79 17.47
C GLY A 23 7.58 10.42 17.46
N GLN A 24 6.57 9.60 17.67
CA GLN A 24 5.14 9.73 17.96
C GLN A 24 4.17 9.48 16.80
N LEU A 25 3.38 8.41 17.01
CA LEU A 25 2.32 7.92 16.12
C LEU A 25 0.98 8.56 16.47
N LYS A 26 0.31 9.16 15.48
CA LYS A 26 -1.15 9.40 15.49
C LYS A 26 -1.62 9.60 14.05
N ALA A 27 -2.08 8.55 13.38
CA ALA A 27 -3.09 8.60 12.31
C ALA A 27 -3.40 7.20 11.80
N GLN A 28 -4.66 6.94 11.49
CA GLN A 28 -5.11 5.67 10.91
C GLN A 28 -5.30 5.86 9.40
N ASP A 29 -4.24 5.62 8.63
CA ASP A 29 -4.35 5.27 7.22
C ASP A 29 -4.29 3.74 7.06
N GLN A 30 -4.77 3.20 5.93
CA GLN A 30 -4.68 1.78 5.61
C GLN A 30 -3.23 1.29 5.66
N HIS A 31 -2.89 0.51 6.66
CA HIS A 31 -1.54 0.01 6.89
C HIS A 31 -1.41 -1.42 6.39
N LEU A 32 -1.26 -1.60 5.07
CA LEU A 32 -1.04 -2.93 4.48
C LEU A 32 0.40 -3.38 4.70
N ALA A 33 0.58 -4.66 5.01
CA ALA A 33 1.89 -5.27 5.18
C ALA A 33 2.61 -5.42 3.84
N SER A 34 1.85 -5.68 2.78
CA SER A 34 2.30 -5.87 1.40
C SER A 34 2.36 -4.57 0.60
N ALA A 35 2.91 -3.49 1.19
CA ALA A 35 3.03 -2.19 0.53
C ALA A 35 3.72 -2.25 -0.84
N ASP A 36 4.60 -3.24 -1.06
CA ASP A 36 5.25 -3.47 -2.35
C ASP A 36 4.29 -4.00 -3.41
N ASN A 37 3.41 -4.95 -3.05
CA ASN A 37 2.46 -5.50 -4.01
C ASN A 37 1.57 -4.40 -4.60
N ILE A 38 1.10 -3.46 -3.78
CA ILE A 38 0.26 -2.35 -4.19
C ILE A 38 1.02 -1.01 -4.22
N SER A 39 2.32 -1.04 -4.51
CA SER A 39 3.19 0.15 -4.51
C SER A 39 2.62 1.33 -5.31
N MET A 40 1.94 1.05 -6.44
CA MET A 40 1.28 2.07 -7.27
C MET A 40 0.08 2.73 -6.59
N TRP A 41 -0.50 2.11 -5.57
CA TRP A 41 -1.53 2.72 -4.74
C TRP A 41 -0.99 3.95 -4.00
N TYR A 42 0.24 3.84 -3.51
CA TYR A 42 0.92 4.91 -2.78
C TYR A 42 1.66 5.86 -3.71
N ASN A 43 2.28 5.34 -4.76
CA ASN A 43 3.02 6.12 -5.74
C ASN A 43 2.73 5.63 -7.16
N PRO A 44 1.89 6.35 -7.93
CA PRO A 44 1.48 5.92 -9.27
C PRO A 44 2.61 5.86 -10.30
N SER A 45 3.80 6.42 -10.01
CA SER A 45 4.99 6.33 -10.87
C SER A 45 5.86 5.10 -10.60
N GLN A 46 5.51 4.28 -9.59
CA GLN A 46 6.30 3.10 -9.26
C GLN A 46 6.40 2.12 -10.43
N LYS A 47 7.50 1.36 -10.40
CA LYS A 47 7.85 0.37 -11.40
C LYS A 47 6.62 -0.43 -11.85
N SER A 48 6.29 -0.31 -13.13
CA SER A 48 5.26 -1.08 -13.81
C SER A 48 5.87 -2.30 -14.50
N ASP A 49 5.14 -3.39 -14.55
CA ASP A 49 5.49 -4.51 -15.42
C ASP A 49 5.21 -4.17 -16.90
N LYS A 50 5.92 -4.84 -17.81
CA LYS A 50 5.70 -4.70 -19.27
C LYS A 50 4.37 -5.33 -19.73
N ASP A 51 3.68 -6.04 -18.83
CA ASP A 51 2.43 -6.73 -19.07
C ASP A 51 1.31 -6.19 -18.20
N LEU A 52 0.08 -6.35 -18.67
CA LEU A 52 -1.11 -6.09 -17.86
C LEU A 52 -1.01 -6.86 -16.55
N THR A 53 -1.13 -6.16 -15.43
CA THR A 53 -0.97 -6.76 -14.11
C THR A 53 -2.13 -6.38 -13.20
N LEU A 54 -2.80 -7.39 -12.64
CA LEU A 54 -3.81 -7.24 -11.60
C LEU A 54 -3.18 -7.56 -10.24
N LYS A 55 -3.40 -6.71 -9.26
CA LYS A 55 -2.93 -6.89 -7.89
C LYS A 55 -4.08 -6.70 -6.93
N MET A 56 -4.22 -7.58 -5.97
CA MET A 56 -5.28 -7.54 -4.96
C MET A 56 -4.72 -7.85 -3.59
N ASN A 57 -5.22 -7.14 -2.59
CA ASN A 57 -4.88 -7.36 -1.20
C ASN A 57 -6.16 -7.39 -0.37
N TYR A 58 -6.24 -8.34 0.52
CA TYR A 58 -7.30 -8.44 1.53
C TYR A 58 -6.65 -8.50 2.91
N ARG A 59 -7.08 -7.66 3.84
CA ARG A 59 -6.60 -7.63 5.22
C ARG A 59 -7.77 -7.71 6.19
N ASP A 60 -7.66 -8.59 7.18
CA ASP A 60 -8.58 -8.70 8.33
C ASP A 60 -7.78 -8.35 9.60
N LEU A 61 -8.10 -7.21 10.18
CA LEU A 61 -7.51 -6.69 11.41
C LEU A 61 -8.49 -6.86 12.57
N ARG A 62 -8.06 -7.55 13.61
CA ARG A 62 -8.88 -7.81 14.80
C ARG A 62 -8.21 -7.29 16.05
N TYR A 63 -9.00 -6.63 16.88
CA TYR A 63 -8.65 -6.26 18.25
C TYR A 63 -9.43 -7.14 19.22
N GLN A 64 -8.77 -7.62 20.25
CA GLN A 64 -9.47 -8.37 21.31
C GLN A 64 -10.42 -7.44 22.07
N GLY A 65 -11.71 -7.77 22.06
CA GLY A 65 -12.75 -6.98 22.75
C GLY A 65 -13.13 -5.65 22.08
N LEU A 66 -12.62 -5.35 20.89
CA LEU A 66 -12.93 -4.13 20.13
C LEU A 66 -13.37 -4.43 18.70
N ILE A 67 -13.81 -3.38 18.02
CA ILE A 67 -14.20 -3.42 16.61
C ILE A 67 -12.98 -3.74 15.75
N GLY A 68 -13.10 -4.74 14.87
CA GLY A 68 -12.10 -5.04 13.85
C GLY A 68 -12.34 -4.26 12.55
N PHE A 69 -11.38 -4.36 11.62
CA PHE A 69 -11.43 -3.72 10.31
C PHE A 69 -11.08 -4.71 9.22
N ARG A 70 -11.76 -4.61 8.09
CA ARG A 70 -11.43 -5.33 6.86
C ARG A 70 -11.09 -4.34 5.79
N SER A 71 -10.00 -4.61 5.09
CA SER A 71 -9.54 -3.76 3.99
C SER A 71 -9.35 -4.62 2.74
N THR A 72 -9.93 -4.19 1.63
CA THR A 72 -9.69 -4.77 0.31
C THR A 72 -9.13 -3.70 -0.59
N VAL A 73 -8.04 -3.99 -1.27
CA VAL A 73 -7.43 -3.08 -2.26
C VAL A 73 -7.19 -3.85 -3.55
N GLY A 74 -7.61 -3.27 -4.66
CA GLY A 74 -7.38 -3.78 -6.01
C GLY A 74 -6.68 -2.75 -6.87
N MET A 75 -5.70 -3.18 -7.67
CA MET A 75 -4.94 -2.36 -8.60
C MET A 75 -4.82 -3.08 -9.95
N LEU A 76 -5.05 -2.35 -11.03
CA LEU A 76 -4.81 -2.80 -12.40
C LEU A 76 -3.79 -1.85 -13.04
N ALA A 77 -2.64 -2.39 -13.45
CA ALA A 77 -1.61 -1.67 -14.17
C ALA A 77 -1.66 -2.05 -15.64
N ILE A 78 -1.88 -1.07 -16.51
CA ILE A 78 -2.08 -1.23 -17.96
C ILE A 78 -0.94 -0.52 -18.68
N PRO A 79 0.13 -1.24 -19.10
CA PRO A 79 1.19 -0.64 -19.89
C PRO A 79 0.70 -0.35 -21.31
N ILE A 80 0.89 0.90 -21.76
CA ILE A 80 0.60 1.32 -23.13
C ILE A 80 1.90 1.23 -23.92
N LYS A 81 1.98 0.25 -24.82
CA LYS A 81 3.14 0.02 -25.66
C LYS A 81 3.11 0.96 -26.86
N THR A 82 4.11 1.83 -26.95
CA THR A 82 4.29 2.74 -28.10
C THR A 82 5.39 2.16 -28.99
N GLY A 83 5.06 1.22 -29.89
CA GLY A 83 6.01 0.63 -30.86
C GLY A 83 6.25 -0.89 -30.67
N ASN A 84 7.16 -1.45 -31.47
CA ASN A 84 7.54 -2.86 -31.41
C ASN A 84 8.32 -3.18 -30.13
N SER A 85 8.14 -4.39 -29.58
CA SER A 85 8.67 -4.80 -28.27
C SER A 85 10.19 -4.64 -28.09
N LYS A 86 10.98 -4.64 -29.15
CA LYS A 86 12.44 -4.40 -29.12
C LYS A 86 12.83 -2.93 -28.96
N GLU A 87 11.96 -1.99 -29.35
CA GLU A 87 12.20 -0.55 -29.24
C GLU A 87 11.76 0.04 -27.90
N LEU A 88 10.97 -0.69 -27.11
CA LEU A 88 10.46 -0.23 -25.81
C LEU A 88 11.57 0.02 -24.79
N ASP A 89 12.69 -0.68 -24.91
CA ASP A 89 13.84 -0.50 -24.00
C ASP A 89 14.63 0.78 -24.32
N GLN A 90 14.38 1.40 -25.49
CA GLN A 90 15.03 2.65 -25.92
C GLN A 90 14.07 3.84 -25.94
N LYS A 91 12.76 3.60 -25.94
CA LYS A 91 11.72 4.65 -25.93
C LYS A 91 10.96 4.61 -24.61
N GLY A 92 10.54 5.77 -24.11
CA GLY A 92 9.69 5.86 -22.93
C GLY A 92 8.36 5.12 -23.14
N PHE A 93 7.72 4.74 -22.05
CA PHE A 93 6.42 4.06 -22.07
C PHE A 93 5.43 4.72 -21.11
N TRP A 94 4.16 4.66 -21.51
CA TRP A 94 3.04 5.06 -20.66
C TRP A 94 2.50 3.89 -19.87
N ASN A 95 1.95 4.20 -18.71
CA ASN A 95 1.19 3.23 -17.92
C ASN A 95 -0.05 3.89 -17.32
N VAL A 96 -1.20 3.24 -17.46
CA VAL A 96 -2.47 3.63 -16.82
C VAL A 96 -2.69 2.73 -15.63
N ASN A 97 -2.99 3.34 -14.48
CA ASN A 97 -3.28 2.66 -13.23
C ASN A 97 -4.74 2.89 -12.86
N LEU A 98 -5.48 1.81 -12.64
CA LEU A 98 -6.81 1.83 -12.07
C LEU A 98 -6.74 1.18 -10.69
N GLY A 99 -7.43 1.72 -9.72
CA GLY A 99 -7.45 1.14 -8.39
C GLY A 99 -8.75 1.39 -7.66
N PHE A 100 -9.06 0.51 -6.73
CA PHE A 100 -10.14 0.68 -5.78
C PHE A 100 -9.73 0.19 -4.40
N SER A 101 -10.31 0.75 -3.36
CA SER A 101 -10.25 0.17 -2.03
C SER A 101 -11.57 0.26 -1.32
N LEU A 102 -11.75 -0.68 -0.41
CA LEU A 102 -12.88 -0.76 0.49
C LEU A 102 -12.35 -1.07 1.88
N ASP A 103 -12.63 -0.17 2.84
CA ASP A 103 -12.38 -0.37 4.26
C ASP A 103 -13.68 -0.38 5.02
N GLU A 104 -13.89 -1.43 5.79
CA GLU A 104 -15.09 -1.62 6.60
C GLU A 104 -14.70 -1.93 8.04
N SER A 105 -15.35 -1.26 9.00
CA SER A 105 -15.34 -1.72 10.38
C SER A 105 -16.28 -2.92 10.54
N ASN A 106 -16.05 -3.76 11.58
CA ASN A 106 -17.04 -4.74 12.00
C ASN A 106 -18.39 -4.05 12.19
N GLN A 107 -19.48 -4.71 11.77
CA GLN A 107 -20.84 -4.19 11.77
C GLN A 107 -21.11 -3.07 10.74
N ASN A 108 -20.15 -2.79 9.84
CA ASN A 108 -20.27 -1.78 8.78
C ASN A 108 -20.58 -0.36 9.28
N ILE A 109 -20.25 -0.05 10.55
CA ILE A 109 -20.45 1.28 11.13
C ILE A 109 -19.69 2.34 10.36
N LEU A 110 -18.44 2.04 10.00
CA LEU A 110 -17.62 2.91 9.16
C LEU A 110 -17.27 2.16 7.88
N LYS A 111 -17.56 2.78 6.73
CA LYS A 111 -17.23 2.27 5.41
C LYS A 111 -16.54 3.36 4.60
N ASN A 112 -15.30 3.12 4.19
CA ASN A 112 -14.56 4.00 3.32
C ASN A 112 -14.34 3.31 1.98
N THR A 113 -14.71 3.97 0.90
CA THR A 113 -14.50 3.50 -0.47
C THR A 113 -13.62 4.50 -1.19
N GLN A 114 -12.67 4.02 -1.96
CA GLN A 114 -11.84 4.87 -2.80
C GLN A 114 -11.71 4.24 -4.19
N ALA A 115 -11.84 5.06 -5.22
CA ALA A 115 -11.47 4.72 -6.59
C ALA A 115 -10.37 5.67 -7.05
N LEU A 116 -9.45 5.17 -7.87
CA LEU A 116 -8.36 5.99 -8.41
C LEU A 116 -8.07 5.66 -9.88
N LEU A 117 -7.64 6.69 -10.59
CA LEU A 117 -7.15 6.62 -11.97
C LEU A 117 -5.85 7.40 -12.06
N GLY A 118 -4.78 6.74 -12.48
CA GLY A 118 -3.46 7.32 -12.62
C GLY A 118 -2.89 7.15 -14.03
N LEU A 119 -2.07 8.09 -14.42
CA LEU A 119 -1.27 8.06 -15.63
C LEU A 119 0.19 8.30 -15.26
N SER A 120 1.09 7.45 -15.74
CA SER A 120 2.53 7.63 -15.56
C SER A 120 3.26 7.49 -16.89
N TYR A 121 4.38 8.21 -16.99
CA TYR A 121 5.29 8.13 -18.13
C TYR A 121 6.71 7.87 -17.63
N ALA A 122 7.34 6.83 -18.15
CA ALA A 122 8.70 6.44 -17.83
C ALA A 122 9.64 6.75 -18.99
N VAL A 123 10.69 7.51 -18.72
CA VAL A 123 11.73 7.89 -19.69
C VAL A 123 12.98 7.07 -19.41
N PRO A 124 13.57 6.38 -20.41
CA PRO A 124 14.84 5.70 -20.25
C PRO A 124 15.96 6.73 -20.06
N LEU A 125 16.80 6.55 -19.03
CA LEU A 125 17.96 7.42 -18.75
C LEU A 125 19.27 6.84 -19.29
N SER A 126 19.33 5.53 -19.44
CA SER A 126 20.54 4.84 -19.92
C SER A 126 20.20 3.51 -20.58
N ALA A 127 21.19 2.95 -21.33
CA ALA A 127 21.11 1.63 -21.94
C ALA A 127 20.95 0.46 -20.93
N ASN A 128 21.16 0.72 -19.63
CA ASN A 128 21.09 -0.29 -18.57
C ASN A 128 19.67 -0.44 -17.99
N ASN A 129 18.62 -0.21 -18.78
CA ASN A 129 17.23 -0.33 -18.33
C ASN A 129 16.92 0.49 -17.06
N THR A 130 17.51 1.67 -16.94
CA THR A 130 17.22 2.64 -15.89
C THR A 130 16.24 3.67 -16.39
N TYR A 131 15.16 3.91 -15.66
CA TYR A 131 14.05 4.78 -16.03
C TYR A 131 13.78 5.81 -14.96
N LEU A 132 13.45 7.03 -15.39
CA LEU A 132 12.80 8.04 -14.57
C LEU A 132 11.32 8.07 -14.93
N ALA A 133 10.44 7.86 -13.98
CA ALA A 133 9.00 7.93 -14.18
C ALA A 133 8.39 9.11 -13.41
N VAL A 134 7.42 9.77 -14.03
CA VAL A 134 6.59 10.80 -13.42
C VAL A 134 5.13 10.41 -13.58
N SER A 135 4.27 10.85 -12.67
CA SER A 135 2.86 10.47 -12.69
C SER A 135 1.95 11.51 -12.07
N VAL A 136 0.71 11.49 -12.53
CA VAL A 136 -0.43 12.16 -11.94
C VAL A 136 -1.55 11.14 -11.73
N GLN A 137 -2.30 11.28 -10.63
CA GLN A 137 -3.40 10.39 -10.31
C GLN A 137 -4.53 11.21 -9.68
N GLY A 138 -5.75 10.96 -10.13
CA GLY A 138 -6.98 11.43 -9.50
C GLY A 138 -7.62 10.34 -8.66
N SER A 139 -8.27 10.71 -7.58
CA SER A 139 -9.03 9.80 -6.74
C SER A 139 -10.37 10.39 -6.32
N TYR A 140 -11.33 9.50 -6.20
CA TYR A 140 -12.64 9.73 -5.60
C TYR A 140 -12.71 8.95 -4.30
N TYR A 141 -13.17 9.61 -3.24
CA TYR A 141 -13.38 9.03 -1.92
C TYR A 141 -14.84 9.17 -1.53
N ASN A 142 -15.38 8.12 -0.92
CA ASN A 142 -16.64 8.13 -0.18
C ASN A 142 -16.39 7.57 1.21
N SER A 143 -16.79 8.31 2.24
CA SER A 143 -16.72 7.86 3.62
C SER A 143 -18.12 7.91 4.22
N ARG A 144 -18.64 6.75 4.60
CA ARG A 144 -19.98 6.58 5.18
C ARG A 144 -19.88 6.13 6.63
N LEU A 145 -20.58 6.83 7.49
CA LEU A 145 -20.84 6.44 8.88
C LEU A 145 -22.31 5.99 8.98
N ASP A 146 -22.57 4.74 9.35
CA ASP A 146 -23.89 4.16 9.49
C ASP A 146 -24.08 3.71 10.94
N LEU A 147 -24.91 4.44 11.66
CA LEU A 147 -25.20 4.20 13.08
C LEU A 147 -26.61 3.63 13.30
N SER A 148 -27.30 3.21 12.23
CA SER A 148 -28.67 2.70 12.30
C SER A 148 -28.87 1.50 13.23
N ASN A 149 -27.79 0.71 13.41
CA ASN A 149 -27.79 -0.48 14.29
C ASN A 149 -27.10 -0.22 15.63
N THR A 150 -26.84 1.03 15.99
CA THR A 150 -26.23 1.41 17.27
C THR A 150 -27.31 1.96 18.20
N SER A 151 -27.11 1.77 19.50
CA SER A 151 -27.98 2.35 20.53
C SER A 151 -27.34 3.62 21.10
N PHE A 152 -28.16 4.63 21.32
CA PHE A 152 -27.76 5.94 21.85
C PHE A 152 -28.15 6.08 23.31
N PRO A 153 -27.50 6.93 24.11
CA PRO A 153 -27.78 7.10 25.53
C PRO A 153 -29.24 7.45 25.86
N ASP A 154 -29.91 8.21 24.99
CA ASP A 154 -31.31 8.62 25.16
C ASP A 154 -32.32 7.48 24.93
N GLN A 155 -31.84 6.32 24.48
CA GLN A 155 -32.64 5.09 24.34
C GLN A 155 -32.57 4.17 25.57
N PHE A 156 -31.94 4.62 26.67
CA PHE A 156 -31.81 3.86 27.90
C PHE A 156 -32.40 4.66 29.08
N ASP A 157 -33.01 3.94 30.01
CA ASP A 157 -33.38 4.45 31.33
C ASP A 157 -32.64 3.68 32.43
N ARG A 158 -32.99 3.94 33.70
CA ARG A 158 -32.37 3.25 34.86
C ARG A 158 -32.61 1.73 34.91
N ASN A 159 -33.61 1.25 34.13
CA ASN A 159 -34.02 -0.15 34.10
C ASN A 159 -33.45 -0.87 32.86
N GLY A 160 -32.77 -0.17 31.98
CA GLY A 160 -32.19 -0.71 30.72
C GLY A 160 -32.71 -0.07 29.44
N PRO A 161 -32.63 -0.78 28.30
CA PRO A 161 -33.05 -0.25 27.02
C PRO A 161 -34.58 -0.02 26.98
N ILE A 162 -34.98 1.16 26.54
CA ILE A 162 -36.39 1.52 26.32
C ILE A 162 -36.85 0.87 25.02
N SER A 163 -37.88 0.02 25.09
CA SER A 163 -38.43 -0.65 23.91
C SER A 163 -38.94 0.36 22.88
N ASN A 164 -38.46 0.24 21.63
CA ASN A 164 -38.82 1.11 20.50
C ASN A 164 -38.52 2.61 20.69
N ALA A 165 -37.60 2.97 21.57
CA ALA A 165 -37.20 4.36 21.72
C ALA A 165 -36.53 4.89 20.44
N ILE A 166 -37.05 5.99 19.93
CA ILE A 166 -36.42 6.74 18.82
C ILE A 166 -35.45 7.70 19.43
N THR A 167 -34.19 7.65 18.95
CA THR A 167 -33.17 8.61 19.38
C THR A 167 -33.35 9.96 18.69
N ASN A 168 -33.07 11.03 19.43
CA ASN A 168 -32.96 12.40 18.92
C ASN A 168 -31.50 12.80 18.62
N ASP A 169 -30.55 11.89 18.76
CA ASP A 169 -29.15 12.18 18.49
C ASP A 169 -28.95 12.47 16.98
N PRO A 170 -28.39 13.62 16.60
CA PRO A 170 -28.16 13.98 15.20
C PRO A 170 -27.28 12.97 14.44
N LEU A 171 -26.40 12.24 15.14
CA LEU A 171 -25.55 11.21 14.55
C LEU A 171 -26.31 9.96 14.12
N ALA A 172 -27.52 9.73 14.66
CA ALA A 172 -28.33 8.54 14.34
C ALA A 172 -28.73 8.45 12.87
N SER A 173 -28.82 9.59 12.18
CA SER A 173 -29.07 9.64 10.73
C SER A 173 -27.89 9.15 9.88
N GLY A 174 -26.75 8.89 10.53
CA GLY A 174 -25.50 8.59 9.82
C GLY A 174 -24.93 9.80 9.09
N ASP A 175 -23.84 9.59 8.39
CA ASP A 175 -23.20 10.63 7.58
C ASP A 175 -22.50 9.99 6.36
N SER A 176 -22.57 10.64 5.21
CA SER A 176 -21.86 10.24 4.00
C SER A 176 -21.21 11.46 3.37
N LYS A 177 -19.90 11.36 3.09
CA LYS A 177 -19.12 12.43 2.48
C LYS A 177 -18.30 11.92 1.32
N ASP A 178 -18.34 12.70 0.26
CA ASP A 178 -17.58 12.48 -0.96
C ASP A 178 -16.56 13.59 -1.15
N TRP A 179 -15.40 13.24 -1.67
CA TRP A 179 -14.42 14.22 -2.10
C TRP A 179 -13.51 13.67 -3.20
N TYR A 180 -12.95 14.58 -3.96
CA TYR A 180 -11.96 14.28 -5.00
C TYR A 180 -10.61 14.80 -4.57
N SER A 181 -9.55 14.07 -4.95
CA SER A 181 -8.20 14.48 -4.66
C SER A 181 -7.25 14.15 -5.81
N SER A 182 -6.11 14.84 -5.84
CA SER A 182 -5.05 14.62 -6.81
C SER A 182 -3.78 14.18 -6.11
N HIS A 183 -2.99 13.35 -6.81
CA HIS A 183 -1.73 12.81 -6.31
C HIS A 183 -0.66 12.98 -7.39
N LEU A 184 0.57 13.22 -6.98
CA LEU A 184 1.75 13.34 -7.84
C LEU A 184 2.79 12.33 -7.42
N GLY A 185 3.53 11.78 -8.37
CA GLY A 185 4.58 10.82 -8.08
C GLY A 185 5.77 10.94 -9.03
N MET A 186 6.93 10.58 -8.50
CA MET A 186 8.17 10.44 -9.25
C MET A 186 8.91 9.21 -8.74
N SER A 187 9.53 8.46 -9.66
CA SER A 187 10.32 7.26 -9.33
C SER A 187 11.50 7.12 -10.26
N LEU A 188 12.57 6.59 -9.71
CA LEU A 188 13.76 6.15 -10.44
C LEU A 188 13.87 4.63 -10.21
N PHE A 189 13.98 3.85 -11.29
CA PHE A 189 14.10 2.41 -11.16
C PHE A 189 14.93 1.78 -12.27
N GLN A 190 15.52 0.64 -11.94
CA GLN A 190 16.25 -0.21 -12.89
C GLN A 190 15.63 -1.61 -12.88
N LYS A 191 15.57 -2.23 -14.04
CA LYS A 191 15.08 -3.59 -14.21
C LYS A 191 16.04 -4.40 -15.09
N THR A 192 16.84 -5.24 -14.45
CA THR A 192 17.69 -6.22 -15.11
C THR A 192 17.32 -7.63 -14.66
N ASP A 193 17.89 -8.67 -15.27
CA ASP A 193 17.59 -10.07 -14.91
C ASP A 193 18.11 -10.44 -13.52
N ASP A 194 19.25 -9.87 -13.12
CA ASP A 194 19.94 -10.21 -11.87
C ASP A 194 19.71 -9.21 -10.75
N GLU A 195 19.52 -7.94 -11.08
CA GLU A 195 19.37 -6.86 -10.11
C GLU A 195 18.21 -5.94 -10.49
N ASN A 196 17.34 -5.66 -9.53
CA ASN A 196 16.27 -4.71 -9.68
C ASN A 196 16.27 -3.76 -8.49
N TRP A 197 16.14 -2.47 -8.75
CA TRP A 197 15.98 -1.52 -7.67
C TRP A 197 14.97 -0.43 -8.06
N SER A 198 14.36 0.17 -7.07
CA SER A 198 13.49 1.32 -7.26
C SER A 198 13.61 2.29 -6.08
N LEU A 199 13.48 3.58 -6.39
CA LEU A 199 13.32 4.65 -5.42
C LEU A 199 12.18 5.53 -5.91
N GLY A 200 11.25 5.88 -5.05
CA GLY A 200 10.11 6.69 -5.42
C GLY A 200 9.67 7.62 -4.30
N VAL A 201 9.13 8.77 -4.70
CA VAL A 201 8.50 9.74 -3.83
C VAL A 201 7.16 10.14 -4.43
N SER A 202 6.17 10.34 -3.59
CA SER A 202 4.86 10.83 -4.03
C SER A 202 4.20 11.70 -2.98
N LEU A 203 3.33 12.59 -3.44
CA LEU A 203 2.45 13.40 -2.63
C LEU A 203 1.01 13.04 -2.96
N ARG A 204 0.29 12.58 -1.94
CA ARG A 204 -1.14 12.31 -2.00
C ARG A 204 -1.90 13.49 -1.42
N ASP A 205 -3.13 13.70 -1.90
CA ASP A 205 -4.04 14.75 -1.45
C ASP A 205 -3.48 16.17 -1.63
N VAL A 206 -2.82 16.41 -2.76
CA VAL A 206 -2.20 17.71 -3.10
C VAL A 206 -3.23 18.83 -3.16
N THR A 207 -4.45 18.54 -3.60
CA THR A 207 -5.56 19.49 -3.69
C THR A 207 -6.16 19.86 -2.34
N GLN A 208 -5.80 19.18 -1.25
CA GLN A 208 -6.26 19.40 0.11
C GLN A 208 -7.79 19.58 0.20
N PRO A 209 -8.59 18.60 -0.26
CA PRO A 209 -10.03 18.75 -0.27
C PRO A 209 -10.59 19.03 1.11
N GLU A 210 -11.65 19.85 1.15
CA GLU A 210 -12.38 20.16 2.37
C GLU A 210 -13.32 19.00 2.70
N ILE A 211 -13.20 18.48 3.92
CA ILE A 211 -14.05 17.40 4.44
C ILE A 211 -14.82 17.95 5.63
N ASN A 212 -16.11 18.21 5.44
CA ASN A 212 -17.00 18.67 6.52
C ASN A 212 -17.90 17.51 6.95
N ARG A 213 -17.75 17.07 8.20
CA ARG A 213 -18.69 16.18 8.86
C ARG A 213 -19.46 16.97 9.91
N GLN A 214 -20.73 17.22 9.67
CA GLN A 214 -21.73 17.80 10.63
C GLN A 214 -21.25 18.90 11.59
N SER A 215 -20.02 19.36 11.49
CA SER A 215 -19.47 20.42 12.34
C SER A 215 -19.27 21.69 11.52
N SER A 216 -19.48 22.85 12.15
CA SER A 216 -19.20 24.16 11.57
C SER A 216 -17.70 24.40 11.29
N THR A 217 -16.85 23.48 11.69
CA THR A 217 -15.40 23.59 11.53
C THR A 217 -14.98 22.94 10.20
N LYS A 218 -14.50 23.76 9.29
CA LYS A 218 -13.90 23.33 8.02
C LYS A 218 -12.60 22.60 8.27
N PHE A 219 -12.48 21.37 7.77
CA PHE A 219 -11.27 20.59 7.87
C PHE A 219 -10.74 20.27 6.48
N ASN A 220 -9.53 20.72 6.16
CA ASN A 220 -8.85 20.39 4.93
C ASN A 220 -7.96 19.16 5.13
N LEU A 221 -8.11 18.20 4.24
CA LEU A 221 -7.26 17.01 4.24
C LEU A 221 -5.80 17.40 3.99
N LYS A 222 -4.92 17.05 4.91
CA LYS A 222 -3.49 17.37 4.77
C LYS A 222 -2.82 16.44 3.76
N PRO A 223 -1.89 16.95 2.95
CA PRO A 223 -1.11 16.12 2.06
C PRO A 223 -0.33 15.05 2.81
N THR A 224 -0.20 13.88 2.17
CA THR A 224 0.61 12.77 2.68
C THR A 224 1.81 12.57 1.76
N LEU A 225 3.00 12.64 2.33
CA LEU A 225 4.25 12.28 1.64
C LEU A 225 4.47 10.77 1.78
N PHE A 226 4.76 10.11 0.66
CA PHE A 226 5.23 8.72 0.63
C PHE A 226 6.63 8.65 0.04
N MET A 227 7.46 7.79 0.61
CA MET A 227 8.75 7.41 0.07
C MET A 227 8.85 5.88 0.04
N GLN A 228 9.31 5.34 -1.06
CA GLN A 228 9.42 3.90 -1.27
C GLN A 228 10.76 3.56 -1.88
N GLY A 229 11.35 2.45 -1.45
CA GLY A 229 12.57 1.93 -2.04
C GLY A 229 12.58 0.41 -2.01
N SER A 230 13.13 -0.19 -3.05
CA SER A 230 13.32 -1.64 -3.10
C SER A 230 14.66 -1.97 -3.78
N TYR A 231 15.23 -3.08 -3.37
CA TYR A 231 16.41 -3.68 -4.00
C TYR A 231 16.29 -5.19 -3.96
N ASP A 232 16.27 -5.81 -5.13
CA ASP A 232 16.24 -7.27 -5.31
C ASP A 232 17.48 -7.70 -6.09
N PHE A 233 18.14 -8.77 -5.65
CA PHE A 233 19.26 -9.37 -6.37
C PHE A 233 19.20 -10.89 -6.35
N THR A 234 19.69 -11.50 -7.43
CA THR A 234 19.69 -12.95 -7.63
C THR A 234 21.10 -13.51 -7.55
N ARG A 235 21.30 -14.59 -6.81
CA ARG A 235 22.52 -15.39 -6.80
C ARG A 235 22.18 -16.88 -7.02
N GLY A 236 22.47 -17.40 -8.18
CA GLY A 236 22.08 -18.77 -8.56
C GLY A 236 20.56 -18.92 -8.52
N GLN A 237 20.07 -19.84 -7.70
CA GLN A 237 18.63 -20.07 -7.53
C GLN A 237 17.99 -19.23 -6.42
N MET A 238 18.79 -18.45 -5.69
CA MET A 238 18.29 -17.64 -4.58
C MET A 238 18.14 -16.18 -5.00
N MET A 239 16.98 -15.60 -4.69
CA MET A 239 16.68 -14.17 -4.85
C MET A 239 16.49 -13.57 -3.46
N TYR A 240 17.16 -12.47 -3.21
CA TYR A 240 17.10 -11.70 -1.96
C TYR A 240 16.46 -10.35 -2.24
N GLY A 241 15.58 -9.92 -1.37
CA GLY A 241 14.89 -8.63 -1.48
C GLY A 241 14.94 -7.85 -0.19
N ILE A 242 15.09 -6.53 -0.31
CA ILE A 242 14.91 -5.58 0.78
C ILE A 242 14.02 -4.44 0.28
N GLN A 243 13.07 -4.01 1.10
CA GLN A 243 12.09 -2.99 0.75
C GLN A 243 11.86 -2.07 1.93
N GLY A 244 11.77 -0.78 1.63
CA GLY A 244 11.45 0.26 2.60
C GLY A 244 10.25 1.07 2.15
N PHE A 245 9.40 1.40 3.10
CA PHE A 245 8.25 2.29 2.91
C PHE A 245 8.20 3.29 4.07
N PHE A 246 7.97 4.53 3.72
CA PHE A 246 7.78 5.64 4.65
C PHE A 246 6.58 6.47 4.23
N SER A 247 5.73 6.83 5.18
CA SER A 247 4.67 7.81 4.96
C SER A 247 4.67 8.87 6.06
N LEU A 248 4.37 10.11 5.68
CA LEU A 248 4.27 11.25 6.59
C LEU A 248 3.04 12.08 6.25
N LYS A 249 2.12 12.21 7.22
CA LYS A 249 0.93 13.05 7.14
C LYS A 249 0.86 13.96 8.37
N SER A 250 1.06 15.25 8.17
CA SER A 250 1.22 16.19 9.29
C SER A 250 2.36 15.75 10.24
N ALA A 251 2.04 15.43 11.49
CA ALA A 251 3.01 14.93 12.48
C ALA A 251 3.00 13.41 12.63
N ALA A 252 2.11 12.71 11.90
CA ALA A 252 2.02 11.25 11.96
C ALA A 252 2.86 10.62 10.85
N TYR A 253 3.66 9.64 11.20
CA TYR A 253 4.48 8.92 10.23
C TYR A 253 4.41 7.41 10.45
N GLN A 254 4.68 6.68 9.39
CA GLN A 254 4.80 5.22 9.39
C GLN A 254 6.06 4.83 8.66
N GLN A 255 6.72 3.80 9.18
CA GLN A 255 7.91 3.19 8.57
C GLN A 255 7.72 1.68 8.53
N LEU A 256 7.98 1.09 7.38
CA LEU A 256 7.99 -0.35 7.18
C LEU A 256 9.29 -0.75 6.48
N LEU A 257 9.98 -1.72 7.02
CA LEU A 257 11.14 -2.36 6.40
C LEU A 257 10.82 -3.84 6.22
N SER A 258 11.05 -4.39 5.03
CA SER A 258 10.82 -5.78 4.70
C SER A 258 12.07 -6.42 4.12
N MET A 259 12.33 -7.68 4.48
CA MET A 259 13.38 -8.51 3.91
C MET A 259 12.80 -9.84 3.46
N SER A 260 13.24 -10.34 2.31
CA SER A 260 12.77 -11.59 1.73
C SER A 260 13.90 -12.43 1.15
N VAL A 261 13.66 -13.73 1.16
CA VAL A 261 14.46 -14.73 0.46
C VAL A 261 13.51 -15.61 -0.33
N ARG A 262 13.79 -15.79 -1.63
CA ARG A 262 13.01 -16.65 -2.53
C ARG A 262 13.92 -17.65 -3.21
N HIS A 263 13.50 -18.89 -3.27
CA HIS A 263 14.16 -19.95 -4.00
C HIS A 263 13.46 -20.15 -5.35
N LYS A 264 14.21 -20.00 -6.46
CA LYS A 264 13.72 -20.30 -7.80
C LYS A 264 13.61 -21.82 -7.96
N LEU A 265 12.47 -22.28 -8.44
CA LEU A 265 12.21 -23.70 -8.69
C LEU A 265 12.36 -24.01 -10.19
N ASN A 266 12.98 -25.15 -10.50
CA ASN A 266 13.09 -25.63 -11.88
C ASN A 266 11.84 -26.44 -12.27
N ASP A 267 10.65 -25.83 -12.08
CA ASP A 267 9.36 -26.43 -12.37
C ASP A 267 8.58 -25.54 -13.34
N ASN A 268 7.80 -26.17 -14.23
CA ASN A 268 7.03 -25.43 -15.23
C ASN A 268 5.87 -24.63 -14.62
N ASN A 269 5.34 -25.08 -13.52
CA ASN A 269 4.20 -24.47 -12.84
C ASN A 269 4.64 -23.57 -11.68
N PHE A 270 5.51 -24.08 -10.81
CA PHE A 270 6.00 -23.36 -9.65
C PHE A 270 7.33 -22.68 -9.97
N LYS A 271 7.32 -21.36 -10.01
CA LYS A 271 8.50 -20.56 -10.37
C LYS A 271 9.41 -20.30 -9.18
N SER A 272 8.83 -20.01 -8.02
CA SER A 272 9.59 -19.77 -6.80
C SER A 272 8.70 -19.90 -5.56
N ILE A 273 9.37 -20.21 -4.46
CA ILE A 273 8.81 -20.19 -3.11
C ILE A 273 9.65 -19.24 -2.27
N GLY A 274 9.03 -18.43 -1.44
CA GLY A 274 9.70 -17.42 -0.67
C GLY A 274 9.14 -17.25 0.72
N SER A 275 9.95 -16.63 1.57
CA SER A 275 9.56 -16.18 2.89
C SER A 275 10.24 -14.86 3.19
N GLY A 276 9.68 -14.13 4.13
CA GLY A 276 10.26 -12.87 4.57
C GLY A 276 9.69 -12.41 5.89
N VAL A 277 10.22 -11.30 6.35
CA VAL A 277 9.73 -10.61 7.52
C VAL A 277 9.69 -9.11 7.22
N ALA A 278 8.58 -8.49 7.56
CA ALA A 278 8.46 -7.04 7.58
C ALA A 278 8.36 -6.55 9.02
N TYR A 279 8.95 -5.40 9.30
CA TYR A 279 8.89 -4.73 10.58
C TYR A 279 8.30 -3.34 10.40
N ARG A 280 7.12 -3.13 10.97
CA ARG A 280 6.53 -1.80 11.09
C ARG A 280 7.00 -1.21 12.40
N PHE A 281 7.78 -0.14 12.32
CA PHE A 281 8.50 0.42 13.47
C PHE A 281 7.56 0.77 14.61
N ARG A 282 7.89 0.26 15.82
CA ARG A 282 7.15 0.43 17.08
C ARG A 282 5.70 -0.07 17.02
N ASP A 283 5.35 -0.91 16.06
CA ASP A 283 3.98 -1.35 15.85
C ASP A 283 3.86 -2.86 15.69
N ALA A 284 4.49 -3.48 14.70
CA ALA A 284 4.29 -4.90 14.42
C ALA A 284 5.50 -5.57 13.77
N VAL A 285 5.68 -6.86 14.05
CA VAL A 285 6.50 -7.81 13.29
C VAL A 285 5.57 -8.64 12.42
N ILE A 286 5.90 -8.81 11.13
CA ILE A 286 5.02 -9.36 10.12
C ILE A 286 5.78 -10.43 9.31
N PRO A 287 5.87 -11.67 9.78
CA PRO A 287 6.33 -12.78 8.94
C PRO A 287 5.37 -13.00 7.77
N TYR A 288 5.92 -13.40 6.65
CA TYR A 288 5.14 -13.75 5.45
C TYR A 288 5.78 -14.86 4.65
N PHE A 289 4.95 -15.47 3.83
CA PHE A 289 5.31 -16.53 2.91
C PHE A 289 4.70 -16.23 1.55
N ASP A 290 5.47 -16.43 0.46
CA ASP A 290 4.99 -16.24 -0.91
C ASP A 290 5.26 -17.45 -1.79
N LEU A 291 4.34 -17.68 -2.73
CA LEU A 291 4.41 -18.70 -3.76
C LEU A 291 4.16 -18.07 -5.12
N ASN A 292 5.07 -18.26 -6.03
CA ASN A 292 4.93 -17.82 -7.41
C ASN A 292 4.59 -19.02 -8.31
N PHE A 293 3.33 -19.06 -8.76
CA PHE A 293 2.80 -20.09 -9.63
C PHE A 293 2.53 -19.52 -11.02
N LYS A 294 3.30 -19.96 -12.04
CA LYS A 294 3.23 -19.43 -13.42
C LYS A 294 3.37 -17.91 -13.45
N GLN A 295 2.25 -17.21 -13.62
CA GLN A 295 2.16 -15.74 -13.72
C GLN A 295 1.47 -15.12 -12.50
N THR A 296 1.15 -15.95 -11.50
CA THR A 296 0.43 -15.55 -10.29
C THR A 296 1.35 -15.68 -9.09
N THR A 297 1.47 -14.63 -8.31
CA THR A 297 2.12 -14.65 -7.01
C THR A 297 1.04 -14.52 -5.94
N VAL A 298 1.07 -15.41 -4.96
CA VAL A 298 0.20 -15.36 -3.78
C VAL A 298 1.10 -15.24 -2.55
N ALA A 299 0.79 -14.31 -1.65
CA ALA A 299 1.51 -14.15 -0.41
C ALA A 299 0.56 -14.04 0.78
N LEU A 300 0.96 -14.62 1.90
CA LEU A 300 0.24 -14.61 3.17
C LEU A 300 1.09 -13.92 4.22
N TYR A 301 0.53 -12.93 4.90
CA TYR A 301 1.17 -12.15 5.95
C TYR A 301 0.41 -12.34 7.25
N TYR A 302 1.14 -12.45 8.34
CA TYR A 302 0.57 -12.48 9.67
C TYR A 302 1.19 -11.39 10.54
N GLU A 303 0.37 -10.45 10.99
CA GLU A 303 0.82 -9.30 11.78
C GLU A 303 0.72 -9.61 13.28
N MET A 304 1.86 -9.55 13.94
CA MET A 304 1.98 -9.65 15.41
C MET A 304 2.30 -8.27 15.97
N ASN A 305 1.42 -7.73 16.79
CA ASN A 305 1.62 -6.43 17.40
C ASN A 305 2.73 -6.50 18.47
N VAL A 306 3.65 -5.53 18.42
CA VAL A 306 4.73 -5.34 19.39
C VAL A 306 4.67 -3.98 20.09
N SER A 307 3.61 -3.20 19.83
CA SER A 307 3.41 -1.89 20.46
C SER A 307 2.86 -2.02 21.89
N GLY A 308 2.84 -0.90 22.62
CA GLY A 308 2.31 -0.81 23.98
C GLY A 308 0.81 -1.12 24.13
N ILE A 309 0.06 -1.30 23.03
CA ILE A 309 -1.34 -1.73 23.05
C ILE A 309 -1.49 -3.08 23.78
N ASN A 310 -0.53 -3.99 23.61
CA ASN A 310 -0.55 -5.27 24.33
C ASN A 310 -0.48 -5.11 25.85
N ALA A 311 0.21 -4.08 26.34
CA ALA A 311 0.30 -3.77 27.76
C ALA A 311 -1.04 -3.27 28.33
N SER A 312 -1.94 -2.75 27.50
CA SER A 312 -3.28 -2.30 27.90
C SER A 312 -4.32 -3.43 27.90
N GLY A 313 -3.92 -4.69 27.69
CA GLY A 313 -4.83 -5.84 27.63
C GLY A 313 -5.53 -6.04 26.28
N TYR A 314 -5.28 -5.18 25.29
CA TYR A 314 -5.86 -5.29 23.95
C TYR A 314 -4.83 -5.88 22.98
N SER A 315 -4.94 -7.15 22.65
CA SER A 315 -4.12 -7.74 21.61
C SER A 315 -4.66 -7.37 20.23
N ARG A 316 -3.75 -6.99 19.32
CA ARG A 316 -4.06 -6.72 17.91
C ARG A 316 -3.38 -7.76 17.02
N ARG A 317 -4.12 -8.34 16.10
CA ARG A 317 -3.63 -9.29 15.11
C ARG A 317 -4.22 -8.94 13.76
N ALA A 318 -3.46 -9.14 12.69
CA ALA A 318 -3.99 -9.04 11.35
C ALA A 318 -3.49 -10.20 10.49
N PHE A 319 -4.36 -10.63 9.60
CA PHE A 319 -4.05 -11.53 8.51
C PHE A 319 -4.19 -10.76 7.20
N GLU A 320 -3.23 -10.91 6.28
CA GLU A 320 -3.31 -10.29 4.97
C GLU A 320 -3.00 -11.32 3.89
N LEU A 321 -3.85 -11.36 2.87
CA LEU A 321 -3.68 -12.11 1.64
C LEU A 321 -3.36 -11.15 0.50
N SER A 322 -2.29 -11.41 -0.22
CA SER A 322 -1.88 -10.65 -1.39
C SER A 322 -1.85 -11.55 -2.62
N VAL A 323 -2.44 -11.09 -3.71
CA VAL A 323 -2.43 -11.80 -4.99
C VAL A 323 -1.99 -10.84 -6.08
N SER A 324 -1.06 -11.26 -6.91
CA SER A 324 -0.65 -10.53 -8.12
C SER A 324 -0.70 -11.48 -9.31
N HIS A 325 -1.38 -11.08 -10.38
CA HIS A 325 -1.46 -11.86 -11.62
C HIS A 325 -1.01 -11.02 -12.81
N ARG A 326 -0.05 -11.55 -13.57
CA ARG A 326 0.48 -10.92 -14.78
C ARG A 326 -0.09 -11.63 -16.02
N PHE A 327 -0.78 -10.86 -16.87
CA PHE A 327 -1.35 -11.36 -18.14
C PHE A 327 -0.29 -11.25 -19.25
N ALA A 328 0.74 -12.10 -19.22
CA ALA A 328 1.75 -12.11 -20.27
C ALA A 328 1.15 -12.63 -21.57
N LYS A 329 1.37 -11.93 -22.70
CA LYS A 329 1.06 -12.47 -24.03
C LYS A 329 1.93 -13.70 -24.27
N LYS A 330 1.33 -14.82 -24.65
CA LYS A 330 2.10 -15.93 -25.25
C LYS A 330 2.79 -15.38 -26.49
N ASP A 331 4.10 -15.42 -26.53
CA ASP A 331 4.82 -15.22 -27.78
C ASP A 331 4.29 -16.25 -28.76
N LYS A 332 3.69 -15.76 -29.85
CA LYS A 332 3.39 -16.63 -31.00
C LYS A 332 4.75 -16.94 -31.63
N ASN A 333 5.24 -18.15 -31.38
CA ASN A 333 6.31 -18.75 -32.17
C ASN A 333 5.87 -18.89 -33.63
#